data_e8125d080da4a0bc4446569e79e2497d
#
_entry.id   e8125d080da4a0bc4446569e79e2497d
#
_cell.length_a   1.000
_cell.length_b   1.000
_cell.length_c   1.000
_cell.angle_alpha   90.00
_cell.angle_beta   90.00
_cell.angle_gamma   90.00
#
_symmetry.space_group_name_H-M   'P 1'
#
loop_
_entity.id
_entity.type
_entity.pdbx_description
1 polymer ?
#
loop_
_entity_poly.entity_id
_entity_poly.type
_entity_poly.pdbx_seq_one_letter_code
_entity_poly.pdbx_strand_id
1 'polypeptide(L)'
;SAWTRIFGDNSFIEYAFQFARKYAPEGCKLYYNDFNEYMPQKTTAIYDMAMELKEKGLIDGIGMQGHYNVYGPSMEDVDAALTKYSTIVKHIHITELDIRANQEMGGQLNFSRDGGNISQVVKTLQEDQYARLFKVLRKHKDVVDNVTFWNLSDRDSWLGARNYPLPYDENYKPKRVYSIIKDFDPARDNAVVKEDFRPSVLNQPGQQYPMVNSQGYARFRVVAPDAKSVIVSLGLGGRGGTVLRKDKEGVWVGTTDGPMDEGFHYYHLTIDGGVFNDPGAKNYYGSCRWESGIEIPAHDEDFYAMKQVPHGNVQQVYFYSKSTDTHRRAFVYTPPTYGKDKKKYPVLYLQHGWGEDETAWSNQGHANLIMDNLIAEGKIEP
;
A
#
# COMPACT_ATOMS: atom_id res chain seq x y z
N SER A 1 23.06 15.09 -27.94
CA SER A 1 22.28 14.64 -29.10
C SER A 1 23.03 14.92 -30.39
N ALA A 2 22.63 14.34 -31.51
CA ALA A 2 23.18 14.68 -32.83
C ALA A 2 22.94 16.17 -33.17
N TRP A 3 21.80 16.68 -32.79
CA TRP A 3 21.44 18.08 -32.96
C TRP A 3 22.32 19.03 -32.17
N THR A 4 22.61 18.70 -30.89
CA THR A 4 23.53 19.49 -30.06
C THR A 4 24.93 19.56 -30.69
N ARG A 5 25.39 18.48 -31.36
CA ARG A 5 26.67 18.51 -32.07
C ARG A 5 26.68 19.41 -33.31
N ILE A 6 25.53 19.47 -34.01
CA ILE A 6 25.39 20.28 -35.23
C ILE A 6 25.29 21.77 -34.88
N PHE A 7 24.51 22.12 -33.85
CA PHE A 7 24.25 23.48 -33.44
C PHE A 7 25.29 24.05 -32.45
N GLY A 8 26.10 23.20 -31.83
CA GLY A 8 27.03 23.55 -30.79
C GLY A 8 26.42 23.64 -29.37
N ASP A 9 25.11 23.80 -29.30
CA ASP A 9 24.31 23.92 -28.09
C ASP A 9 22.88 23.38 -28.28
N ASN A 10 21.95 23.77 -27.42
CA ASN A 10 20.54 23.34 -27.48
C ASN A 10 19.61 24.35 -28.19
N SER A 11 20.15 25.35 -28.90
CA SER A 11 19.35 26.37 -29.62
C SER A 11 18.44 25.78 -30.69
N PHE A 12 18.75 24.57 -31.18
CA PHE A 12 17.88 23.85 -32.12
C PHE A 12 16.46 23.66 -31.58
N ILE A 13 16.26 23.57 -30.27
CA ILE A 13 14.93 23.44 -29.64
C ILE A 13 14.14 24.73 -29.87
N GLU A 14 14.75 25.90 -29.64
CA GLU A 14 14.10 27.19 -29.90
C GLU A 14 13.72 27.32 -31.35
N TYR A 15 14.64 27.03 -32.30
CA TYR A 15 14.32 27.04 -33.72
C TYR A 15 13.15 26.13 -34.09
N ALA A 16 13.09 24.92 -33.51
CA ALA A 16 11.98 24.01 -33.74
C ALA A 16 10.64 24.61 -33.27
N PHE A 17 10.61 25.26 -32.11
CA PHE A 17 9.42 25.94 -31.60
C PHE A 17 9.05 27.19 -32.41
N GLN A 18 10.01 27.95 -32.87
CA GLN A 18 9.79 29.11 -33.77
C GLN A 18 9.12 28.66 -35.08
N PHE A 19 9.63 27.59 -35.72
CA PHE A 19 9.03 27.05 -36.92
C PHE A 19 7.65 26.45 -36.64
N ALA A 20 7.48 25.70 -35.54
CA ALA A 20 6.20 25.14 -35.16
C ALA A 20 5.16 26.26 -34.92
N ARG A 21 5.49 27.30 -34.20
CA ARG A 21 4.61 28.45 -33.97
C ARG A 21 4.23 29.19 -35.25
N LYS A 22 5.17 29.29 -36.22
CA LYS A 22 4.94 29.96 -37.49
C LYS A 22 4.00 29.18 -38.43
N TYR A 23 4.09 27.85 -38.40
CA TYR A 23 3.41 27.01 -39.42
C TYR A 23 2.26 26.16 -38.83
N ALA A 24 2.13 26.03 -37.52
CA ALA A 24 1.02 25.33 -36.91
C ALA A 24 -0.30 26.11 -37.11
N PRO A 25 -1.43 25.43 -37.22
CA PRO A 25 -2.74 26.09 -37.26
C PRO A 25 -2.98 26.99 -36.05
N GLU A 26 -3.80 28.03 -36.25
CA GLU A 26 -4.22 28.91 -35.15
C GLU A 26 -4.86 28.10 -34.00
N GLY A 27 -4.49 28.42 -32.76
CA GLY A 27 -4.96 27.71 -31.57
C GLY A 27 -4.22 26.40 -31.26
N CYS A 28 -3.28 25.95 -32.10
CA CYS A 28 -2.46 24.78 -31.83
C CYS A 28 -1.52 25.04 -30.64
N LYS A 29 -1.62 24.19 -29.61
CA LYS A 29 -0.73 24.26 -28.44
C LYS A 29 0.56 23.50 -28.70
N LEU A 30 1.68 24.08 -28.33
CA LEU A 30 3.01 23.53 -28.51
C LEU A 30 3.57 23.04 -27.18
N TYR A 31 3.97 21.78 -27.14
CA TYR A 31 4.49 21.11 -25.95
C TYR A 31 5.95 20.68 -26.17
N TYR A 32 6.76 20.84 -25.14
CA TYR A 32 8.03 20.13 -25.06
C TYR A 32 7.81 18.80 -24.36
N ASN A 33 8.20 17.68 -24.97
CA ASN A 33 8.00 16.33 -24.46
C ASN A 33 9.34 15.62 -24.23
N ASP A 34 9.52 15.06 -23.03
CA ASP A 34 10.77 14.37 -22.66
C ASP A 34 10.52 13.23 -21.65
N PHE A 35 11.54 12.41 -21.42
CA PHE A 35 11.55 11.31 -20.46
C PHE A 35 12.45 11.59 -19.27
N ASN A 36 12.29 10.83 -18.18
CA ASN A 36 12.98 11.05 -16.89
C ASN A 36 12.79 12.47 -16.34
N GLU A 37 11.70 13.07 -16.69
CA GLU A 37 11.29 14.45 -16.44
C GLU A 37 11.13 14.77 -14.95
N TYR A 38 10.97 13.73 -14.12
CA TYR A 38 10.86 13.80 -12.67
C TYR A 38 12.22 13.90 -11.95
N MET A 39 13.32 13.53 -12.61
CA MET A 39 14.65 13.56 -11.99
C MET A 39 15.06 15.02 -11.69
N PRO A 40 15.46 15.38 -10.45
CA PRO A 40 15.63 16.78 -10.04
C PRO A 40 16.52 17.61 -10.97
N GLN A 41 17.62 17.02 -11.44
CA GLN A 41 18.53 17.70 -12.38
C GLN A 41 17.86 17.92 -13.74
N LYS A 42 17.13 16.93 -14.25
CA LYS A 42 16.44 17.04 -15.53
C LYS A 42 15.22 17.94 -15.43
N THR A 43 14.47 17.87 -14.32
CA THR A 43 13.39 18.80 -14.03
C THR A 43 13.86 20.25 -14.08
N THR A 44 15.03 20.55 -13.51
CA THR A 44 15.61 21.88 -13.55
C THR A 44 15.99 22.30 -14.96
N ALA A 45 16.65 21.43 -15.71
CA ALA A 45 17.06 21.73 -17.09
C ALA A 45 15.85 21.95 -18.03
N ILE A 46 14.79 21.14 -17.89
CA ILE A 46 13.54 21.34 -18.65
C ILE A 46 12.86 22.64 -18.25
N TYR A 47 12.82 22.94 -16.95
CA TYR A 47 12.24 24.17 -16.44
C TYR A 47 12.95 25.43 -17.03
N ASP A 48 14.27 25.49 -16.94
CA ASP A 48 15.05 26.63 -17.41
C ASP A 48 14.83 26.86 -18.92
N MET A 49 14.92 25.81 -19.72
CA MET A 49 14.63 25.85 -21.16
C MET A 49 13.18 26.30 -21.46
N ALA A 50 12.20 25.74 -20.72
CA ALA A 50 10.80 26.08 -20.93
C ALA A 50 10.47 27.52 -20.52
N MET A 51 11.17 28.08 -19.51
CA MET A 51 11.09 29.52 -19.16
C MET A 51 11.52 30.41 -20.31
N GLU A 52 12.67 30.14 -20.94
CA GLU A 52 13.15 30.90 -22.08
C GLU A 52 12.17 30.85 -23.26
N LEU A 53 11.59 29.66 -23.54
CA LEU A 53 10.58 29.51 -24.60
C LEU A 53 9.28 30.24 -24.25
N LYS A 54 8.87 30.24 -22.97
CA LYS A 54 7.68 30.98 -22.51
C LYS A 54 7.83 32.49 -22.65
N GLU A 55 8.96 33.03 -22.27
CA GLU A 55 9.25 34.48 -22.42
C GLU A 55 9.13 34.93 -23.88
N LYS A 56 9.44 34.03 -24.82
CA LYS A 56 9.32 34.26 -26.27
C LYS A 56 7.93 33.90 -26.83
N GLY A 57 6.98 33.47 -26.00
CA GLY A 57 5.63 33.07 -26.45
C GLY A 57 5.59 31.79 -27.28
N LEU A 58 6.62 30.93 -27.18
CA LEU A 58 6.81 29.79 -28.04
C LEU A 58 6.22 28.50 -27.48
N ILE A 59 6.08 28.32 -26.16
CA ILE A 59 5.62 27.11 -25.51
C ILE A 59 4.27 27.31 -24.80
N ASP A 60 3.39 26.31 -24.86
CA ASP A 60 2.10 26.29 -24.17
C ASP A 60 2.07 25.25 -23.03
N GLY A 61 2.79 24.15 -23.16
CA GLY A 61 2.78 23.07 -22.19
C GLY A 61 4.03 22.20 -22.18
N ILE A 62 4.06 21.31 -21.19
CA ILE A 62 5.11 20.31 -21.00
C ILE A 62 4.48 18.91 -21.07
N GLY A 63 5.11 18.03 -21.87
CA GLY A 63 4.80 16.60 -21.93
C GLY A 63 5.81 15.82 -21.08
N MET A 64 5.29 15.00 -20.19
CA MET A 64 6.04 14.02 -19.41
C MET A 64 5.75 12.65 -20.00
N GLN A 65 6.77 11.96 -20.52
CA GLN A 65 6.54 10.66 -21.17
C GLN A 65 5.94 9.64 -20.19
N GLY A 66 6.44 9.57 -18.96
CA GLY A 66 5.85 8.69 -17.95
C GLY A 66 6.23 7.22 -18.10
N HIS A 67 7.42 6.91 -18.62
CA HIS A 67 7.98 5.57 -18.67
C HIS A 67 8.60 5.20 -17.32
N TYR A 68 7.80 4.61 -16.45
CA TYR A 68 8.15 4.32 -15.08
C TYR A 68 8.33 2.81 -14.82
N ASN A 69 8.60 2.47 -13.59
CA ASN A 69 8.67 1.08 -13.13
C ASN A 69 8.15 0.94 -11.69
N VAL A 70 7.99 -0.29 -11.24
CA VAL A 70 7.42 -0.59 -9.91
C VAL A 70 8.27 -0.09 -8.73
N TYR A 71 9.54 0.25 -8.96
CA TYR A 71 10.47 0.75 -7.92
C TYR A 71 10.70 2.27 -8.02
N GLY A 72 10.20 2.92 -9.03
CA GLY A 72 10.40 4.35 -9.26
C GLY A 72 9.59 4.91 -10.44
N PRO A 73 9.46 6.23 -10.49
CA PRO A 73 9.99 7.23 -9.56
C PRO A 73 9.34 7.23 -8.19
N SER A 74 9.92 7.96 -7.22
CA SER A 74 9.20 8.36 -6.02
C SER A 74 8.08 9.32 -6.39
N MET A 75 6.95 9.27 -5.68
CA MET A 75 5.84 10.19 -5.96
C MET A 75 6.17 11.61 -5.51
N GLU A 76 7.07 11.76 -4.56
CA GLU A 76 7.63 13.04 -4.11
C GLU A 76 8.38 13.75 -5.24
N ASP A 77 9.17 13.02 -6.03
CA ASP A 77 9.89 13.59 -7.19
C ASP A 77 8.92 13.98 -8.31
N VAL A 78 7.89 13.17 -8.57
CA VAL A 78 6.84 13.48 -9.56
C VAL A 78 6.05 14.73 -9.12
N ASP A 79 5.64 14.79 -7.85
CA ASP A 79 4.91 15.92 -7.27
C ASP A 79 5.74 17.21 -7.33
N ALA A 80 7.03 17.13 -7.01
CA ALA A 80 7.95 18.25 -7.08
C ALA A 80 8.14 18.76 -8.53
N ALA A 81 8.27 17.84 -9.50
CA ALA A 81 8.38 18.20 -10.91
C ALA A 81 7.11 18.87 -11.42
N LEU A 82 5.93 18.31 -11.16
CA LEU A 82 4.64 18.90 -11.53
C LEU A 82 4.45 20.27 -10.89
N THR A 83 4.77 20.41 -9.59
CA THR A 83 4.72 21.69 -8.88
C THR A 83 5.61 22.72 -9.56
N LYS A 84 6.85 22.35 -9.91
CA LYS A 84 7.79 23.26 -10.56
C LYS A 84 7.30 23.67 -11.96
N TYR A 85 6.87 22.72 -12.79
CA TYR A 85 6.37 23.00 -14.14
C TYR A 85 5.09 23.86 -14.15
N SER A 86 4.19 23.66 -13.18
CA SER A 86 2.94 24.41 -13.07
C SER A 86 3.14 25.92 -12.85
N THR A 87 4.34 26.35 -12.41
CA THR A 87 4.67 27.76 -12.27
C THR A 87 4.90 28.47 -13.62
N ILE A 88 5.19 27.70 -14.67
CA ILE A 88 5.54 28.26 -15.99
C ILE A 88 4.55 27.92 -17.10
N VAL A 89 3.88 26.74 -17.04
CA VAL A 89 2.90 26.33 -18.05
C VAL A 89 1.54 26.05 -17.40
N LYS A 90 0.47 26.17 -18.21
CA LYS A 90 -0.90 25.89 -17.78
C LYS A 90 -1.36 24.49 -18.21
N HIS A 91 -0.58 23.81 -19.02
CA HIS A 91 -0.90 22.51 -19.58
C HIS A 91 0.25 21.54 -19.37
N ILE A 92 -0.03 20.43 -18.70
CA ILE A 92 0.91 19.32 -18.54
C ILE A 92 0.20 18.05 -19.00
N HIS A 93 0.83 17.31 -19.89
CA HIS A 93 0.35 16.02 -20.36
C HIS A 93 1.27 14.91 -19.88
N ILE A 94 0.72 13.82 -19.39
CA ILE A 94 1.44 12.54 -19.34
C ILE A 94 1.20 11.87 -20.68
N THR A 95 2.25 11.74 -21.48
CA THR A 95 2.09 11.48 -22.92
C THR A 95 2.22 10.02 -23.32
N GLU A 96 2.93 9.21 -22.52
CA GLU A 96 3.34 7.86 -22.93
C GLU A 96 3.37 6.90 -21.72
N LEU A 97 2.39 7.02 -20.81
CA LEU A 97 2.41 6.32 -19.55
C LEU A 97 2.47 4.79 -19.69
N ASP A 98 3.48 4.22 -19.11
CA ASP A 98 3.58 2.81 -18.78
C ASP A 98 4.36 2.61 -17.47
N ILE A 99 4.02 1.56 -16.69
CA ILE A 99 4.74 1.21 -15.47
C ILE A 99 5.15 -0.26 -15.55
N ARG A 100 6.37 -0.51 -15.98
CA ARG A 100 6.89 -1.88 -16.13
C ARG A 100 7.06 -2.57 -14.79
N ALA A 101 6.60 -3.80 -14.73
CA ALA A 101 6.67 -4.68 -13.57
C ALA A 101 8.00 -5.45 -13.50
N ASN A 102 8.54 -5.85 -14.66
CA ASN A 102 9.75 -6.64 -14.72
C ASN A 102 10.97 -5.74 -14.93
N GLN A 103 11.78 -5.60 -13.90
CA GLN A 103 13.05 -4.88 -13.97
C GLN A 103 14.18 -5.83 -13.53
N GLU A 104 15.02 -6.23 -14.46
CA GLU A 104 16.31 -6.83 -14.10
C GLU A 104 17.21 -5.73 -13.52
N MET A 105 17.80 -6.02 -12.36
CA MET A 105 18.79 -5.14 -11.77
C MET A 105 20.01 -5.10 -12.67
N GLY A 106 20.30 -3.94 -13.27
CA GLY A 106 21.47 -3.77 -14.14
C GLY A 106 21.22 -2.94 -15.40
N GLY A 107 20.02 -2.42 -15.60
CA GLY A 107 19.72 -1.40 -16.61
C GLY A 107 19.54 -1.91 -18.04
N GLN A 108 19.56 -3.19 -18.30
CA GLN A 108 19.14 -3.72 -19.61
C GLN A 108 17.63 -3.97 -19.61
N LEU A 109 16.93 -3.30 -20.51
CA LEU A 109 15.55 -3.57 -20.81
C LEU A 109 15.43 -4.96 -21.43
N ASN A 110 14.73 -5.87 -20.77
CA ASN A 110 14.40 -7.14 -21.38
C ASN A 110 13.16 -6.96 -22.26
N PHE A 111 13.37 -6.79 -23.56
CA PHE A 111 12.31 -6.61 -24.56
C PHE A 111 11.69 -7.94 -25.04
N SER A 112 11.80 -9.02 -24.27
CA SER A 112 11.16 -10.28 -24.64
C SER A 112 9.65 -10.10 -24.76
N ARG A 113 9.10 -10.46 -25.93
CA ARG A 113 7.66 -10.40 -26.20
C ARG A 113 6.87 -11.55 -25.59
N ASP A 114 7.55 -12.57 -25.09
CA ASP A 114 6.90 -13.74 -24.50
C ASP A 114 6.41 -13.41 -23.09
N GLY A 115 5.12 -13.61 -22.85
CA GLY A 115 4.49 -13.39 -21.53
C GLY A 115 5.23 -14.16 -20.45
N GLY A 116 5.65 -13.49 -19.39
CA GLY A 116 6.28 -14.08 -18.20
C GLY A 116 5.27 -14.21 -17.05
N ASN A 117 5.53 -15.17 -16.17
CA ASN A 117 4.73 -15.27 -14.96
C ASN A 117 5.16 -14.18 -13.97
N ILE A 118 4.42 -13.08 -13.91
CA ILE A 118 4.67 -11.99 -12.97
C ILE A 118 4.18 -12.42 -11.59
N SER A 119 5.06 -12.36 -10.59
CA SER A 119 4.71 -12.72 -9.22
C SER A 119 3.63 -11.80 -8.65
N GLN A 120 2.84 -12.30 -7.70
CA GLN A 120 1.82 -11.50 -7.03
C GLN A 120 2.42 -10.27 -6.30
N VAL A 121 3.63 -10.41 -5.75
CA VAL A 121 4.37 -9.30 -5.13
C VAL A 121 4.56 -8.15 -6.12
N VAL A 122 5.06 -8.46 -7.31
CA VAL A 122 5.33 -7.44 -8.34
C VAL A 122 4.04 -6.82 -8.87
N LYS A 123 2.96 -7.60 -9.00
CA LYS A 123 1.63 -7.06 -9.33
C LYS A 123 1.16 -6.05 -8.27
N THR A 124 1.32 -6.39 -6.98
CA THR A 124 0.96 -5.48 -5.88
C THR A 124 1.79 -4.18 -5.91
N LEU A 125 3.10 -4.28 -6.19
CA LEU A 125 3.95 -3.09 -6.37
C LEU A 125 3.49 -2.21 -7.53
N GLN A 126 3.08 -2.80 -8.65
CA GLN A 126 2.57 -2.05 -9.80
C GLN A 126 1.23 -1.37 -9.49
N GLU A 127 0.33 -2.08 -8.84
CA GLU A 127 -0.96 -1.55 -8.40
C GLU A 127 -0.78 -0.34 -7.48
N ASP A 128 0.13 -0.43 -6.51
CA ASP A 128 0.48 0.67 -5.60
C ASP A 128 1.10 1.86 -6.35
N GLN A 129 2.02 1.58 -7.28
CA GLN A 129 2.68 2.64 -8.05
C GLN A 129 1.67 3.42 -8.92
N TYR A 130 0.74 2.73 -9.57
CA TYR A 130 -0.34 3.37 -10.32
C TYR A 130 -1.29 4.16 -9.41
N ALA A 131 -1.70 3.59 -8.28
CA ALA A 131 -2.59 4.25 -7.33
C ALA A 131 -1.99 5.58 -6.84
N ARG A 132 -0.72 5.55 -6.43
CA ARG A 132 0.01 6.72 -5.93
C ARG A 132 0.24 7.76 -7.02
N LEU A 133 0.62 7.33 -8.22
CA LEU A 133 0.80 8.23 -9.36
C LEU A 133 -0.51 8.97 -9.66
N PHE A 134 -1.61 8.27 -9.82
CA PHE A 134 -2.88 8.90 -10.12
C PHE A 134 -3.39 9.81 -8.99
N LYS A 135 -3.08 9.49 -7.72
CA LYS A 135 -3.32 10.42 -6.60
C LYS A 135 -2.56 11.74 -6.78
N VAL A 136 -1.29 11.68 -7.15
CA VAL A 136 -0.48 12.88 -7.45
C VAL A 136 -1.03 13.63 -8.66
N LEU A 137 -1.36 12.94 -9.75
CA LEU A 137 -1.93 13.59 -10.94
C LEU A 137 -3.25 14.31 -10.64
N ARG A 138 -4.13 13.69 -9.84
CA ARG A 138 -5.40 14.33 -9.39
C ARG A 138 -5.16 15.54 -8.48
N LYS A 139 -4.11 15.53 -7.65
CA LYS A 139 -3.69 16.71 -6.88
C LYS A 139 -3.37 17.90 -7.80
N HIS A 140 -2.81 17.63 -8.98
CA HIS A 140 -2.42 18.62 -9.98
C HIS A 140 -3.44 18.78 -11.14
N LYS A 141 -4.70 18.38 -10.95
CA LYS A 141 -5.75 18.38 -11.98
C LYS A 141 -6.01 19.72 -12.66
N ASP A 142 -5.61 20.82 -12.04
CA ASP A 142 -5.78 22.17 -12.60
C ASP A 142 -4.76 22.47 -13.72
N VAL A 143 -3.70 21.66 -13.84
CA VAL A 143 -2.66 21.80 -14.86
C VAL A 143 -2.40 20.51 -15.63
N VAL A 144 -2.66 19.34 -15.02
CA VAL A 144 -2.58 18.03 -15.69
C VAL A 144 -3.93 17.75 -16.34
N ASP A 145 -4.03 17.97 -17.63
CA ASP A 145 -5.27 17.89 -18.39
C ASP A 145 -5.33 16.68 -19.34
N ASN A 146 -4.27 15.91 -19.46
CA ASN A 146 -4.29 14.67 -20.23
C ASN A 146 -3.34 13.59 -19.68
N VAL A 147 -3.78 12.34 -19.74
CA VAL A 147 -2.95 11.14 -19.52
C VAL A 147 -3.18 10.16 -20.64
N THR A 148 -2.14 9.89 -21.41
CA THR A 148 -2.13 8.92 -22.50
C THR A 148 -1.29 7.72 -22.11
N PHE A 149 -1.89 6.53 -22.13
CA PHE A 149 -1.13 5.28 -21.97
C PHE A 149 -0.42 4.94 -23.29
N TRP A 150 0.83 4.45 -23.18
CA TRP A 150 1.61 4.09 -24.36
C TRP A 150 1.26 2.69 -24.83
N ASN A 151 0.11 2.56 -25.39
CA ASN A 151 -0.65 1.43 -25.90
C ASN A 151 -1.83 0.99 -25.01
N LEU A 152 -2.67 0.11 -25.54
CA LEU A 152 -3.89 -0.38 -24.89
C LEU A 152 -3.59 -1.52 -23.91
N SER A 153 -2.81 -2.51 -24.36
CA SER A 153 -2.58 -3.75 -23.61
C SER A 153 -1.11 -4.13 -23.53
N ASP A 154 -0.78 -5.00 -22.58
CA ASP A 154 0.57 -5.54 -22.44
C ASP A 154 1.08 -6.21 -23.72
N ARG A 155 0.17 -6.82 -24.50
CA ARG A 155 0.49 -7.44 -25.80
C ARG A 155 1.03 -6.44 -26.81
N ASP A 156 0.46 -5.24 -26.84
CA ASP A 156 0.76 -4.20 -27.84
C ASP A 156 1.91 -3.29 -27.39
N SER A 157 2.33 -3.42 -26.12
CA SER A 157 3.38 -2.58 -25.56
C SER A 157 4.71 -2.79 -26.26
N TRP A 158 5.44 -1.69 -26.49
CA TRP A 158 6.82 -1.71 -26.96
C TRP A 158 7.77 -2.45 -26.00
N LEU A 159 7.42 -2.49 -24.70
CA LEU A 159 8.15 -3.23 -23.67
C LEU A 159 7.89 -4.75 -23.73
N GLY A 160 6.84 -5.18 -24.43
CA GLY A 160 6.36 -6.57 -24.51
C GLY A 160 5.60 -7.03 -23.25
N ALA A 161 4.77 -8.05 -23.40
CA ALA A 161 3.87 -8.57 -22.37
C ALA A 161 4.59 -9.04 -21.11
N ARG A 162 5.84 -9.48 -21.19
CA ARG A 162 6.66 -9.90 -20.06
C ARG A 162 6.92 -8.77 -19.05
N ASN A 163 6.86 -7.52 -19.48
CA ASN A 163 7.03 -6.35 -18.63
C ASN A 163 5.73 -5.89 -17.96
N TYR A 164 4.59 -6.46 -18.34
CA TYR A 164 3.28 -6.25 -17.72
C TYR A 164 2.92 -4.77 -17.47
N PRO A 165 3.15 -3.84 -18.41
CA PRO A 165 3.23 -2.41 -18.10
C PRO A 165 1.91 -1.66 -18.05
N LEU A 166 0.83 -2.16 -18.68
CA LEU A 166 -0.38 -1.41 -19.00
C LEU A 166 -1.61 -1.85 -18.20
N PRO A 167 -2.72 -1.09 -18.21
CA PRO A 167 -3.95 -1.45 -17.50
C PRO A 167 -4.69 -2.70 -18.00
N TYR A 168 -4.43 -3.13 -19.24
CA TYR A 168 -4.99 -4.36 -19.82
C TYR A 168 -3.89 -5.40 -20.04
N ASP A 169 -4.21 -6.66 -19.77
CA ASP A 169 -3.30 -7.78 -19.97
C ASP A 169 -3.10 -8.14 -21.45
N GLU A 170 -2.30 -9.15 -21.73
CA GLU A 170 -2.02 -9.64 -23.10
C GLU A 170 -3.25 -10.21 -23.85
N ASN A 171 -4.32 -10.51 -23.12
CA ASN A 171 -5.59 -11.00 -23.64
C ASN A 171 -6.68 -9.91 -23.67
N TYR A 172 -6.30 -8.64 -23.55
CA TYR A 172 -7.19 -7.47 -23.47
C TYR A 172 -8.19 -7.50 -22.31
N LYS A 173 -7.87 -8.23 -21.24
CA LYS A 173 -8.67 -8.22 -20.02
C LYS A 173 -8.18 -7.12 -19.09
N PRO A 174 -9.09 -6.36 -18.46
CA PRO A 174 -8.69 -5.32 -17.52
C PRO A 174 -8.00 -5.95 -16.32
N LYS A 175 -6.83 -5.43 -15.97
CA LYS A 175 -6.11 -5.73 -14.74
C LYS A 175 -6.71 -4.93 -13.59
N ARG A 176 -6.36 -5.28 -12.35
CA ARG A 176 -6.79 -4.52 -11.17
C ARG A 176 -6.38 -3.04 -11.22
N VAL A 177 -5.26 -2.73 -11.87
CA VAL A 177 -4.83 -1.36 -12.17
C VAL A 177 -5.92 -0.52 -12.83
N TYR A 178 -6.68 -1.10 -13.77
CA TYR A 178 -7.78 -0.41 -14.43
C TYR A 178 -8.85 0.07 -13.44
N SER A 179 -9.27 -0.80 -12.51
CA SER A 179 -10.25 -0.42 -11.46
C SER A 179 -9.68 0.61 -10.50
N ILE A 180 -8.40 0.48 -10.11
CA ILE A 180 -7.72 1.43 -9.22
C ILE A 180 -7.74 2.84 -9.83
N ILE A 181 -7.51 2.97 -11.13
CA ILE A 181 -7.50 4.26 -11.82
C ILE A 181 -8.92 4.82 -11.95
N LYS A 182 -9.87 3.97 -12.35
CA LYS A 182 -11.24 4.39 -12.68
C LYS A 182 -12.09 4.65 -11.44
N ASP A 183 -11.97 3.78 -10.44
CA ASP A 183 -12.89 3.72 -9.29
C ASP A 183 -12.24 4.36 -8.02
N PHE A 184 -11.49 5.46 -8.19
CA PHE A 184 -10.84 6.15 -7.09
C PHE A 184 -11.86 6.84 -6.17
N ASP A 185 -11.50 6.96 -4.89
CA ASP A 185 -12.30 7.67 -3.88
C ASP A 185 -11.70 9.06 -3.60
N PRO A 186 -12.38 10.15 -4.02
CA PRO A 186 -11.90 11.50 -3.76
C PRO A 186 -11.75 11.85 -2.28
N ALA A 187 -12.59 11.27 -1.41
CA ALA A 187 -12.49 11.50 0.03
C ALA A 187 -11.20 10.90 0.60
N ARG A 188 -10.81 9.73 0.10
CA ARG A 188 -9.56 9.07 0.47
C ARG A 188 -8.33 9.83 -0.03
N ASP A 189 -8.37 10.36 -1.24
CA ASP A 189 -7.27 11.17 -1.80
C ASP A 189 -6.99 12.42 -0.97
N ASN A 190 -8.04 13.03 -0.41
CA ASN A 190 -7.98 14.26 0.38
C ASN A 190 -7.95 14.03 1.90
N ALA A 191 -7.92 12.78 2.35
CA ALA A 191 -7.88 12.47 3.76
C ALA A 191 -6.59 12.98 4.41
N VAL A 192 -6.76 13.75 5.50
CA VAL A 192 -5.64 14.20 6.32
C VAL A 192 -5.41 13.19 7.43
N VAL A 193 -4.29 12.51 7.39
CA VAL A 193 -3.89 11.54 8.41
C VAL A 193 -3.37 12.31 9.62
N LYS A 194 -3.97 12.10 10.80
CA LYS A 194 -3.50 12.71 12.05
C LYS A 194 -2.21 12.03 12.51
N GLU A 195 -1.25 12.83 12.94
CA GLU A 195 0.06 12.36 13.41
C GLU A 195 0.06 12.01 14.91
N ASP A 196 -1.06 11.55 15.45
CA ASP A 196 -1.22 11.10 16.83
C ASP A 196 -0.99 9.59 17.01
N PHE A 197 -0.09 9.04 16.22
CA PHE A 197 0.27 7.62 16.25
C PHE A 197 0.84 7.17 17.59
N ARG A 198 0.39 6.03 18.09
CA ARG A 198 0.86 5.36 19.31
C ARG A 198 1.18 3.90 19.01
N PRO A 199 2.13 3.28 19.75
CA PRO A 199 2.38 1.86 19.64
C PRO A 199 1.10 1.04 19.80
N SER A 200 0.91 0.02 18.96
CA SER A 200 -0.19 -0.93 19.14
C SER A 200 -0.04 -1.65 20.48
N VAL A 201 -1.16 -1.91 21.15
CA VAL A 201 -1.20 -2.65 22.43
C VAL A 201 -0.74 -4.11 22.27
N LEU A 202 -0.67 -4.61 21.07
CA LEU A 202 -0.19 -5.96 20.74
C LEU A 202 1.30 -6.00 20.35
N ASN A 203 2.04 -4.90 20.55
CA ASN A 203 3.48 -4.92 20.33
C ASN A 203 4.20 -5.74 21.41
N GLN A 204 5.34 -6.31 21.03
CA GLN A 204 6.27 -6.88 21.99
C GLN A 204 6.76 -5.79 22.96
N PRO A 205 7.10 -6.15 24.21
CA PRO A 205 7.58 -5.18 25.19
C PRO A 205 8.74 -4.32 24.64
N GLY A 206 8.57 -2.99 24.75
CA GLY A 206 9.58 -2.01 24.30
C GLY A 206 9.54 -1.69 22.79
N GLN A 207 8.74 -2.38 22.00
CA GLN A 207 8.63 -2.10 20.57
C GLN A 207 7.67 -0.93 20.29
N GLN A 208 8.10 -0.02 19.41
CA GLN A 208 7.31 1.15 19.04
C GLN A 208 6.40 0.89 17.84
N TYR A 209 6.72 -0.08 17.00
CA TYR A 209 5.97 -0.42 15.79
C TYR A 209 5.43 -1.85 15.85
N PRO A 210 4.29 -2.09 15.18
CA PRO A 210 3.44 -1.14 14.46
C PRO A 210 2.78 -0.09 15.37
N MET A 211 2.43 1.05 14.76
CA MET A 211 1.70 2.13 15.43
C MET A 211 0.29 2.25 14.86
N VAL A 212 -0.65 2.74 15.65
CA VAL A 212 -2.02 3.07 15.26
C VAL A 212 -2.36 4.49 15.66
N ASN A 213 -3.22 5.18 14.90
CA ASN A 213 -3.69 6.52 15.25
C ASN A 213 -5.18 6.54 15.61
N SER A 214 -5.67 7.68 16.08
CA SER A 214 -7.08 7.85 16.48
C SER A 214 -8.11 7.70 15.36
N GLN A 215 -7.66 7.67 14.11
CA GLN A 215 -8.51 7.48 12.93
C GLN A 215 -8.51 6.03 12.44
N GLY A 216 -7.76 5.12 13.07
CA GLY A 216 -7.63 3.72 12.65
C GLY A 216 -6.57 3.46 11.57
N TYR A 217 -5.72 4.43 11.23
CA TYR A 217 -4.56 4.15 10.38
C TYR A 217 -3.49 3.39 11.13
N ALA A 218 -2.88 2.42 10.46
CA ALA A 218 -1.73 1.70 10.98
C ALA A 218 -0.45 2.09 10.23
N ARG A 219 0.65 2.26 10.98
CA ARG A 219 1.98 2.61 10.46
C ARG A 219 2.99 1.54 10.83
N PHE A 220 3.72 1.07 9.86
CA PHE A 220 4.70 -0.01 9.99
C PHE A 220 6.11 0.49 9.73
N ARG A 221 7.08 -0.12 10.41
CA ARG A 221 8.51 0.14 10.22
C ARG A 221 9.28 -1.17 10.28
N VAL A 222 10.02 -1.47 9.21
CA VAL A 222 10.76 -2.71 9.06
C VAL A 222 12.21 -2.41 8.67
N VAL A 223 13.16 -3.01 9.38
CA VAL A 223 14.59 -2.90 9.06
C VAL A 223 14.96 -4.09 8.17
N ALA A 224 15.13 -3.83 6.89
CA ALA A 224 15.54 -4.82 5.89
C ALA A 224 16.39 -4.12 4.81
N PRO A 225 17.67 -3.79 5.12
CA PRO A 225 18.48 -2.91 4.28
C PRO A 225 18.75 -3.49 2.89
N ASP A 226 18.85 -4.81 2.76
CA ASP A 226 19.13 -5.48 1.49
C ASP A 226 17.87 -5.85 0.70
N ALA A 227 16.70 -5.69 1.29
CA ALA A 227 15.43 -5.98 0.63
C ALA A 227 15.16 -5.03 -0.56
N LYS A 228 14.50 -5.56 -1.57
CA LYS A 228 14.02 -4.85 -2.75
C LYS A 228 12.55 -4.45 -2.62
N SER A 229 11.80 -5.19 -1.82
CA SER A 229 10.39 -4.93 -1.56
C SER A 229 9.99 -5.38 -0.15
N VAL A 230 9.16 -4.60 0.50
CA VAL A 230 8.52 -4.96 1.78
C VAL A 230 7.05 -4.58 1.70
N ILE A 231 6.18 -5.54 1.92
CA ILE A 231 4.73 -5.38 1.91
C ILE A 231 4.19 -5.92 3.24
N VAL A 232 3.34 -5.15 3.89
CA VAL A 232 2.52 -5.65 5.00
C VAL A 232 1.26 -6.25 4.41
N SER A 233 1.09 -7.55 4.50
CA SER A 233 -0.10 -8.25 4.03
C SER A 233 -1.04 -8.41 5.21
N LEU A 234 -2.14 -7.67 5.20
CA LEU A 234 -3.19 -7.82 6.20
C LEU A 234 -4.00 -9.09 5.89
N GLY A 235 -4.20 -9.92 6.91
CA GLY A 235 -4.88 -11.21 6.78
C GLY A 235 -6.38 -11.09 6.51
N LEU A 236 -7.13 -12.12 6.85
CA LEU A 236 -8.59 -12.16 6.72
C LEU A 236 -9.24 -10.95 7.41
N GLY A 237 -10.02 -10.18 6.66
CA GLY A 237 -10.66 -8.94 7.13
C GLY A 237 -9.84 -7.66 6.95
N GLY A 238 -8.59 -7.76 6.51
CA GLY A 238 -7.78 -6.58 6.16
C GLY A 238 -8.13 -6.03 4.77
N ARG A 239 -7.84 -4.73 4.55
CA ARG A 239 -8.10 -4.04 3.27
C ARG A 239 -6.99 -4.24 2.21
N GLY A 240 -6.32 -5.37 2.22
CA GLY A 240 -5.19 -5.65 1.35
C GLY A 240 -3.86 -5.18 1.93
N GLY A 241 -2.79 -5.35 1.15
CA GLY A 241 -1.44 -5.05 1.60
C GLY A 241 -1.10 -3.56 1.60
N THR A 242 -0.16 -3.19 2.45
CA THR A 242 0.47 -1.87 2.44
C THR A 242 1.91 -2.02 1.95
N VAL A 243 2.24 -1.39 0.84
CA VAL A 243 3.61 -1.36 0.32
C VAL A 243 4.41 -0.35 1.13
N LEU A 244 5.50 -0.81 1.76
CA LEU A 244 6.42 0.06 2.46
C LEU A 244 7.41 0.70 1.49
N ARG A 245 7.92 1.87 1.86
CA ARG A 245 8.94 2.59 1.10
C ARG A 245 10.21 2.71 1.94
N LYS A 246 11.35 2.52 1.29
CA LYS A 246 12.66 2.66 1.93
C LYS A 246 12.98 4.14 2.11
N ASP A 247 13.26 4.53 3.34
CA ASP A 247 13.70 5.89 3.64
C ASP A 247 15.19 6.09 3.31
N LYS A 248 15.72 7.29 3.58
CA LYS A 248 17.12 7.63 3.33
C LYS A 248 18.10 6.84 4.20
N GLU A 249 17.63 6.27 5.28
CA GLU A 249 18.41 5.47 6.24
C GLU A 249 18.37 3.98 5.92
N GLY A 250 17.65 3.58 4.86
CA GLY A 250 17.50 2.18 4.46
C GLY A 250 16.45 1.42 5.24
N VAL A 251 15.58 2.11 5.96
CA VAL A 251 14.49 1.55 6.74
C VAL A 251 13.18 1.65 5.95
N TRP A 252 12.40 0.59 5.97
CA TRP A 252 11.11 0.53 5.27
C TRP A 252 9.99 1.04 6.18
N VAL A 253 9.27 2.05 5.70
CA VAL A 253 8.16 2.68 6.43
C VAL A 253 6.94 2.79 5.52
N GLY A 254 5.75 2.63 6.07
CA GLY A 254 4.50 2.86 5.36
C GLY A 254 3.32 2.96 6.30
N THR A 255 2.32 3.72 5.87
CA THR A 255 1.03 3.85 6.56
C THR A 255 -0.04 3.27 5.65
N THR A 256 -1.05 2.63 6.23
CA THR A 256 -2.20 2.10 5.47
C THR A 256 -2.85 3.20 4.64
N ASP A 257 -3.35 2.85 3.47
CA ASP A 257 -3.94 3.81 2.52
C ASP A 257 -5.34 4.30 2.95
N GLY A 258 -5.84 3.81 4.07
CA GLY A 258 -7.10 4.20 4.70
C GLY A 258 -7.17 3.64 6.11
N PRO A 259 -8.17 4.06 6.89
CA PRO A 259 -8.41 3.50 8.20
C PRO A 259 -8.75 2.01 8.06
N MET A 260 -8.23 1.21 8.97
CA MET A 260 -8.60 -0.20 9.12
C MET A 260 -9.90 -0.31 9.91
N ASP A 261 -10.57 -1.43 9.79
CA ASP A 261 -11.73 -1.74 10.62
C ASP A 261 -11.27 -1.90 12.08
N GLU A 262 -12.13 -1.53 13.02
CA GLU A 262 -11.87 -1.63 14.47
C GLU A 262 -11.63 -3.07 14.92
N GLY A 263 -10.84 -3.25 15.98
CA GLY A 263 -10.57 -4.52 16.60
C GLY A 263 -9.31 -5.21 16.10
N PHE A 264 -9.25 -6.53 16.32
CA PHE A 264 -8.07 -7.36 16.05
C PHE A 264 -7.93 -7.71 14.58
N HIS A 265 -6.68 -7.61 14.07
CA HIS A 265 -6.32 -8.07 12.72
C HIS A 265 -5.05 -8.91 12.73
N TYR A 266 -5.04 -9.97 11.91
CA TYR A 266 -3.82 -10.69 11.56
C TYR A 266 -3.06 -9.96 10.47
N TYR A 267 -1.73 -10.01 10.52
CA TYR A 267 -0.88 -9.55 9.43
C TYR A 267 0.44 -10.31 9.38
N HIS A 268 1.12 -10.22 8.26
CA HIS A 268 2.50 -10.67 8.09
C HIS A 268 3.26 -9.72 7.16
N LEU A 269 4.58 -9.87 7.15
CA LEU A 269 5.48 -9.17 6.25
C LEU A 269 5.78 -10.05 5.05
N THR A 270 5.70 -9.49 3.85
CA THR A 270 6.21 -10.13 2.64
C THR A 270 7.47 -9.37 2.21
N ILE A 271 8.65 -9.96 2.40
CA ILE A 271 9.94 -9.36 2.07
C ILE A 271 10.53 -10.14 0.89
N ASP A 272 10.67 -9.48 -0.26
CA ASP A 272 11.15 -10.08 -1.52
C ASP A 272 10.45 -11.41 -1.88
N GLY A 273 9.17 -11.52 -1.52
CA GLY A 273 8.35 -12.71 -1.76
C GLY A 273 8.37 -13.76 -0.64
N GLY A 274 9.28 -13.68 0.32
CA GLY A 274 9.27 -14.49 1.54
C GLY A 274 8.28 -13.95 2.56
N VAL A 275 7.60 -14.84 3.29
CA VAL A 275 6.59 -14.48 4.29
C VAL A 275 7.15 -14.63 5.70
N PHE A 276 7.08 -13.56 6.48
CA PHE A 276 7.66 -13.46 7.83
C PHE A 276 6.66 -12.85 8.80
N ASN A 277 6.78 -13.20 10.08
CA ASN A 277 6.11 -12.48 11.13
C ASN A 277 6.91 -11.21 11.48
N ASP A 278 6.20 -10.16 11.91
CA ASP A 278 6.83 -8.95 12.43
C ASP A 278 7.41 -9.22 13.82
N PRO A 279 8.74 -9.07 14.01
CA PRO A 279 9.35 -9.28 15.31
C PRO A 279 8.91 -8.25 16.36
N GLY A 280 8.33 -7.12 15.92
CA GLY A 280 7.81 -6.08 16.81
C GLY A 280 6.43 -6.39 17.40
N ALA A 281 5.71 -7.39 16.89
CA ALA A 281 4.35 -7.72 17.31
C ALA A 281 4.26 -9.07 18.01
N LYS A 282 3.23 -9.23 18.83
CA LYS A 282 2.83 -10.54 19.37
C LYS A 282 2.23 -11.41 18.26
N ASN A 283 2.37 -12.72 18.38
CA ASN A 283 1.88 -13.67 17.39
C ASN A 283 0.65 -14.43 17.91
N TYR A 284 -0.26 -14.71 17.00
CA TYR A 284 -1.52 -15.41 17.23
C TYR A 284 -1.72 -16.47 16.16
N TYR A 285 -2.32 -17.61 16.52
CA TYR A 285 -2.59 -18.63 15.53
C TYR A 285 -3.88 -18.30 14.77
N GLY A 286 -3.73 -18.11 13.46
CA GLY A 286 -4.82 -17.82 12.53
C GLY A 286 -4.37 -18.01 11.09
N SER A 287 -5.30 -18.10 10.14
CA SER A 287 -4.98 -18.35 8.72
C SER A 287 -4.11 -19.61 8.50
N CYS A 288 -4.30 -20.64 9.33
CA CYS A 288 -3.54 -21.90 9.35
C CYS A 288 -2.04 -21.75 9.67
N ARG A 289 -1.64 -20.64 10.32
CA ARG A 289 -0.24 -20.36 10.72
C ARG A 289 -0.18 -19.40 11.90
N TRP A 290 1.00 -19.22 12.46
CA TRP A 290 1.26 -18.09 13.37
C TRP A 290 1.37 -16.82 12.55
N GLU A 291 0.57 -15.82 12.90
CA GLU A 291 0.53 -14.48 12.29
C GLU A 291 0.83 -13.41 13.34
N SER A 292 1.37 -12.29 12.93
CA SER A 292 1.44 -11.11 13.79
C SER A 292 0.06 -10.53 14.01
N GLY A 293 -0.18 -9.97 15.20
CA GLY A 293 -1.44 -9.30 15.54
C GLY A 293 -1.29 -7.80 15.65
N ILE A 294 -2.33 -7.07 15.25
CA ILE A 294 -2.49 -5.64 15.50
C ILE A 294 -3.91 -5.38 15.99
N GLU A 295 -4.06 -4.53 16.99
CA GLU A 295 -5.35 -4.07 17.50
C GLU A 295 -5.58 -2.65 17.05
N ILE A 296 -6.68 -2.40 16.35
CA ILE A 296 -7.15 -1.08 15.96
C ILE A 296 -8.14 -0.61 17.02
N PRO A 297 -7.97 0.60 17.60
CA PRO A 297 -8.85 1.10 18.65
C PRO A 297 -10.32 1.02 18.24
N ALA A 298 -11.15 0.42 19.08
CA ALA A 298 -12.58 0.22 18.83
C ALA A 298 -13.42 1.09 19.74
N HIS A 299 -14.58 1.53 19.23
CA HIS A 299 -15.53 2.34 20.01
C HIS A 299 -16.12 1.58 21.21
N ASP A 300 -16.12 0.24 21.16
CA ASP A 300 -16.62 -0.65 22.20
C ASP A 300 -15.50 -1.39 22.98
N GLU A 301 -14.26 -0.88 22.94
CA GLU A 301 -13.11 -1.47 23.61
C GLU A 301 -13.39 -1.78 25.10
N ASP A 302 -14.21 -0.95 25.76
CA ASP A 302 -14.61 -1.17 27.15
C ASP A 302 -15.31 -2.51 27.38
N PHE A 303 -15.96 -3.07 26.35
CA PHE A 303 -16.64 -4.36 26.43
C PHE A 303 -15.67 -5.52 26.68
N TYR A 304 -14.47 -5.50 26.15
CA TYR A 304 -13.47 -6.55 26.23
C TYR A 304 -12.15 -6.12 26.89
N ALA A 305 -12.05 -4.88 27.35
CA ALA A 305 -10.86 -4.41 28.06
C ALA A 305 -10.62 -5.17 29.36
N MET A 306 -9.36 -5.31 29.73
CA MET A 306 -8.99 -5.82 31.05
C MET A 306 -9.33 -4.77 32.12
N LYS A 307 -10.35 -5.06 32.93
CA LYS A 307 -10.83 -4.18 34.01
C LYS A 307 -10.37 -4.68 35.40
N GLN A 308 -10.43 -3.82 36.39
CA GLN A 308 -10.20 -4.22 37.82
C GLN A 308 -11.47 -4.87 38.41
N VAL A 309 -11.78 -6.04 37.94
CA VAL A 309 -12.92 -6.87 38.39
C VAL A 309 -12.40 -8.26 38.79
N PRO A 310 -13.17 -9.05 39.56
CA PRO A 310 -12.80 -10.44 39.78
C PRO A 310 -12.66 -11.19 38.47
N HIS A 311 -11.51 -11.84 38.25
CA HIS A 311 -11.25 -12.60 37.03
C HIS A 311 -11.46 -14.10 37.27
N GLY A 312 -12.02 -14.77 36.26
CA GLY A 312 -12.05 -16.20 36.16
C GLY A 312 -10.71 -16.81 35.75
N ASN A 313 -10.68 -18.12 35.57
CA ASN A 313 -9.48 -18.82 35.14
C ASN A 313 -9.69 -19.45 33.77
N VAL A 314 -8.68 -19.35 32.91
CA VAL A 314 -8.60 -20.09 31.65
C VAL A 314 -7.64 -21.27 31.87
N GLN A 315 -8.16 -22.49 31.81
CA GLN A 315 -7.40 -23.71 32.04
C GLN A 315 -7.21 -24.46 30.74
N GLN A 316 -5.98 -24.87 30.46
CA GLN A 316 -5.68 -25.80 29.39
C GLN A 316 -5.94 -27.22 29.86
N VAL A 317 -6.82 -27.93 29.18
CA VAL A 317 -7.17 -29.31 29.52
C VAL A 317 -6.92 -30.23 28.34
N TYR A 318 -6.51 -31.47 28.64
CA TYR A 318 -6.37 -32.52 27.63
C TYR A 318 -7.41 -33.59 27.89
N PHE A 319 -8.02 -34.10 26.85
CA PHE A 319 -9.00 -35.18 26.92
C PHE A 319 -8.88 -36.11 25.71
N TYR A 320 -9.33 -37.34 25.91
CA TYR A 320 -9.45 -38.32 24.82
C TYR A 320 -10.83 -38.22 24.17
N SER A 321 -10.87 -37.94 22.89
CA SER A 321 -12.10 -37.90 22.10
C SER A 321 -12.40 -39.29 21.52
N LYS A 322 -13.41 -39.94 22.02
CA LYS A 322 -13.84 -41.27 21.51
C LYS A 322 -14.32 -41.21 20.06
N SER A 323 -14.96 -40.13 19.65
CA SER A 323 -15.53 -39.98 18.30
C SER A 323 -14.46 -39.79 17.23
N THR A 324 -13.30 -39.22 17.58
CA THR A 324 -12.19 -38.98 16.65
C THR A 324 -11.00 -39.88 16.90
N ASP A 325 -11.06 -40.71 17.94
CA ASP A 325 -9.99 -41.63 18.39
C ASP A 325 -8.64 -40.95 18.58
N THR A 326 -8.67 -39.73 19.17
CA THR A 326 -7.46 -38.90 19.36
C THR A 326 -7.51 -38.15 20.68
N HIS A 327 -6.34 -37.80 21.20
CA HIS A 327 -6.23 -36.82 22.27
C HIS A 327 -6.43 -35.42 21.72
N ARG A 328 -7.17 -34.61 22.45
CA ARG A 328 -7.51 -33.23 22.12
C ARG A 328 -7.11 -32.30 23.26
N ARG A 329 -6.90 -31.04 22.93
CA ARG A 329 -6.68 -29.93 23.85
C ARG A 329 -7.90 -29.01 23.79
N ALA A 330 -8.28 -28.45 24.91
CA ALA A 330 -9.29 -27.38 25.01
C ALA A 330 -8.87 -26.36 26.05
N PHE A 331 -9.36 -25.14 25.93
CA PHE A 331 -9.28 -24.12 26.93
C PHE A 331 -10.64 -23.96 27.59
N VAL A 332 -10.69 -24.04 28.92
CA VAL A 332 -11.92 -23.96 29.71
C VAL A 332 -11.84 -22.72 30.60
N TYR A 333 -12.72 -21.78 30.35
CA TYR A 333 -12.93 -20.65 31.26
C TYR A 333 -13.85 -21.09 32.40
N THR A 334 -13.46 -20.76 33.62
CA THR A 334 -14.29 -20.93 34.83
C THR A 334 -14.45 -19.57 35.51
N PRO A 335 -15.68 -19.15 35.86
CA PRO A 335 -15.93 -17.83 36.45
C PRO A 335 -15.29 -17.65 37.84
N PRO A 336 -15.15 -16.41 38.37
CA PRO A 336 -14.46 -16.14 39.64
C PRO A 336 -15.06 -16.85 40.86
N THR A 337 -16.32 -17.26 40.78
CA THR A 337 -17.04 -17.97 41.85
C THR A 337 -16.94 -19.50 41.73
N TYR A 338 -16.40 -20.03 40.63
CA TYR A 338 -16.31 -21.45 40.40
C TYR A 338 -15.58 -22.20 41.53
N GLY A 339 -16.22 -23.27 42.02
CA GLY A 339 -15.68 -24.08 43.14
C GLY A 339 -15.83 -23.48 44.54
N LYS A 340 -16.36 -22.24 44.65
CA LYS A 340 -16.64 -21.59 45.96
C LYS A 340 -18.07 -21.86 46.43
N ASP A 341 -18.93 -22.25 45.55
CA ASP A 341 -20.31 -22.68 45.85
C ASP A 341 -20.58 -24.08 45.26
N LYS A 342 -21.76 -24.63 45.58
CA LYS A 342 -22.18 -25.95 45.04
C LYS A 342 -23.04 -25.83 43.78
N LYS A 343 -23.04 -24.67 43.14
CA LYS A 343 -23.84 -24.45 41.95
C LYS A 343 -23.30 -25.26 40.78
N LYS A 344 -24.22 -25.69 39.91
CA LYS A 344 -23.90 -26.19 38.57
C LYS A 344 -23.99 -25.03 37.60
N TYR A 345 -22.96 -24.86 36.78
CA TYR A 345 -22.87 -23.81 35.82
C TYR A 345 -23.35 -24.28 34.44
N PRO A 346 -24.04 -23.47 33.65
CA PRO A 346 -24.30 -23.75 32.25
C PRO A 346 -22.97 -23.78 31.48
N VAL A 347 -22.91 -24.52 30.40
CA VAL A 347 -21.71 -24.64 29.58
C VAL A 347 -21.96 -24.01 28.22
N LEU A 348 -21.14 -23.03 27.87
CA LEU A 348 -21.07 -22.44 26.54
C LEU A 348 -19.90 -23.09 25.77
N TYR A 349 -20.19 -23.69 24.62
CA TYR A 349 -19.19 -24.26 23.74
C TYR A 349 -18.87 -23.24 22.63
N LEU A 350 -17.64 -22.74 22.60
CA LEU A 350 -17.15 -21.82 21.58
C LEU A 350 -16.23 -22.59 20.62
N GLN A 351 -16.62 -22.64 19.35
CA GLN A 351 -15.80 -23.19 18.29
C GLN A 351 -15.02 -22.06 17.62
N HIS A 352 -13.74 -22.25 17.41
CA HIS A 352 -12.90 -21.30 16.67
C HIS A 352 -13.27 -21.19 15.19
N GLY A 353 -12.83 -20.10 14.52
CA GLY A 353 -13.03 -19.88 13.10
C GLY A 353 -12.14 -20.75 12.22
N TRP A 354 -12.37 -20.67 10.90
CA TRP A 354 -11.52 -21.36 9.94
C TRP A 354 -10.07 -20.85 10.02
N GLY A 355 -9.13 -21.79 10.04
CA GLY A 355 -7.70 -21.49 10.09
C GLY A 355 -7.17 -21.07 11.47
N GLU A 356 -8.01 -21.09 12.50
CA GLU A 356 -7.64 -20.85 13.90
C GLU A 356 -7.54 -22.16 14.68
N ASP A 357 -7.22 -22.07 15.95
CA ASP A 357 -7.19 -23.21 16.87
C ASP A 357 -7.91 -22.89 18.21
N GLU A 358 -7.87 -23.82 19.14
CA GLU A 358 -8.53 -23.72 20.44
C GLU A 358 -8.05 -22.56 21.33
N THR A 359 -6.98 -21.84 20.94
CA THR A 359 -6.49 -20.67 21.69
C THR A 359 -7.21 -19.38 21.32
N ALA A 360 -7.91 -19.35 20.18
CA ALA A 360 -8.42 -18.12 19.56
C ALA A 360 -9.33 -17.32 20.50
N TRP A 361 -10.33 -17.96 21.08
CA TRP A 361 -11.31 -17.27 21.92
C TRP A 361 -10.75 -16.70 23.21
N SER A 362 -9.75 -17.34 23.81
CA SER A 362 -9.11 -16.83 25.04
C SER A 362 -7.97 -15.85 24.78
N ASN A 363 -7.45 -15.76 23.56
CA ASN A 363 -6.41 -14.83 23.15
C ASN A 363 -6.99 -13.63 22.41
N GLN A 364 -7.02 -13.71 21.07
CA GLN A 364 -7.49 -12.60 20.22
C GLN A 364 -9.01 -12.34 20.34
N GLY A 365 -9.78 -13.31 20.76
CA GLY A 365 -11.24 -13.19 20.96
C GLY A 365 -11.66 -12.62 22.31
N HIS A 366 -10.72 -12.48 23.28
CA HIS A 366 -10.96 -11.90 24.61
C HIS A 366 -12.15 -12.47 25.40
N ALA A 367 -12.62 -13.69 25.08
CA ALA A 367 -13.86 -14.23 25.64
C ALA A 367 -13.86 -14.31 27.18
N ASN A 368 -12.72 -14.59 27.80
CA ASN A 368 -12.56 -14.60 29.26
C ASN A 368 -12.76 -13.20 29.85
N LEU A 369 -12.21 -12.14 29.25
CA LEU A 369 -12.35 -10.75 29.72
C LEU A 369 -13.79 -10.27 29.53
N ILE A 370 -14.42 -10.60 28.40
CA ILE A 370 -15.84 -10.31 28.15
C ILE A 370 -16.72 -10.95 29.24
N MET A 371 -16.48 -12.22 29.55
CA MET A 371 -17.24 -12.92 30.61
C MET A 371 -17.01 -12.27 31.98
N ASP A 372 -15.78 -11.97 32.34
CA ASP A 372 -15.45 -11.31 33.61
C ASP A 372 -16.17 -9.96 33.74
N ASN A 373 -16.13 -9.13 32.71
CA ASN A 373 -16.77 -7.83 32.70
C ASN A 373 -18.30 -7.93 32.81
N LEU A 374 -18.92 -8.81 32.03
CA LEU A 374 -20.37 -8.99 32.06
C LEU A 374 -20.89 -9.56 33.38
N ILE A 375 -20.13 -10.46 34.02
CA ILE A 375 -20.45 -10.99 35.36
C ILE A 375 -20.34 -9.87 36.40
N ALA A 376 -19.26 -9.08 36.37
CA ALA A 376 -19.05 -7.98 37.31
C ALA A 376 -20.12 -6.88 37.15
N GLU A 377 -20.61 -6.66 35.95
CA GLU A 377 -21.69 -5.71 35.67
C GLU A 377 -23.10 -6.28 35.97
N GLY A 378 -23.21 -7.55 36.37
CA GLY A 378 -24.48 -8.21 36.64
C GLY A 378 -25.35 -8.42 35.41
N LYS A 379 -24.75 -8.39 34.21
CA LYS A 379 -25.44 -8.57 32.93
C LYS A 379 -25.63 -10.05 32.57
N ILE A 380 -24.80 -10.90 33.13
CA ILE A 380 -24.93 -12.37 33.02
C ILE A 380 -24.71 -13.02 34.39
N GLU A 381 -25.35 -14.15 34.58
CA GLU A 381 -25.08 -15.03 35.73
C GLU A 381 -23.78 -15.82 35.47
N PRO A 382 -22.95 -16.06 36.49
CA PRO A 382 -21.73 -16.86 36.37
C PRO A 382 -22.02 -18.28 35.89
#